data_df546af9ad2e92919edf643e52ff55cd
#
_entry.id   df546af9ad2e92919edf643e52ff55cd
#
_cell.length_a   1.000
_cell.length_b   1.000
_cell.length_c   1.000
_cell.angle_alpha   90.00
_cell.angle_beta   90.00
_cell.angle_gamma   90.00
#
_symmetry.space_group_name_H-M   'P 1'
#
loop_
_entity.id
_entity.type
_entity.pdbx_description
1 polymer ?
#
loop_
_entity_poly.entity_id
_entity_poly.type
_entity_poly.pdbx_seq_one_letter_code
_entity_poly.pdbx_strand_id
1 'polypeptide(L)'
;MPYIQSDGARLYYEAAGTGTPMVFLHEFSGDLWSWEKQIQHFSRRYRCVAFNARGYPPSDVPDSPKHYSHKRAVDDVAVVVRHLKIGKAHIVGCSMGSRTALDFGLRYPRMASSLTMIGIGSGGDPRDLATFKRNAEARVRRYEEGGLAEVLKGLRKADNRIQLKRKNPRAFEDFCRRFMQHSPEGLVHVTRQVMARRPSLFGMTKALGAMKVPALVVVGDEDGGAVESGLFLKQAGPAIRLSVVPATGHLVNLEEPDLLHRLVEDFLGEVDSKKWRPRSK
;
A
#
# COMPACT_ATOMS: atom_id res chain seq x y z
N MET A 1 -6.39 -18.80 15.67
CA MET A 1 -6.35 -17.41 15.23
C MET A 1 -5.49 -17.32 13.97
N PRO A 2 -5.84 -16.53 12.99
CA PRO A 2 -5.17 -16.50 11.69
C PRO A 2 -3.85 -15.72 11.76
N TYR A 3 -2.79 -16.39 12.16
CA TYR A 3 -1.42 -15.84 12.13
C TYR A 3 -0.54 -16.65 11.19
N ILE A 4 0.33 -15.94 10.49
CA ILE A 4 1.35 -16.51 9.59
C ILE A 4 2.71 -16.19 10.15
N GLN A 5 3.54 -17.22 10.36
CA GLN A 5 4.92 -17.03 10.81
C GLN A 5 5.78 -16.53 9.65
N SER A 6 6.45 -15.40 9.82
CA SER A 6 7.37 -14.81 8.86
C SER A 6 8.61 -14.28 9.57
N ASP A 7 9.72 -14.99 9.44
CA ASP A 7 11.07 -14.59 9.87
C ASP A 7 11.10 -13.74 11.16
N GLY A 8 10.78 -14.39 12.28
CA GLY A 8 10.79 -13.82 13.62
C GLY A 8 9.59 -12.94 13.99
N ALA A 9 8.52 -12.92 13.18
CA ALA A 9 7.28 -12.22 13.51
C ALA A 9 6.06 -13.01 13.05
N ARG A 10 4.96 -12.92 13.79
CA ARG A 10 3.65 -13.42 13.37
C ARG A 10 2.87 -12.29 12.71
N LEU A 11 2.36 -12.56 11.54
CA LEU A 11 1.52 -11.63 10.78
C LEU A 11 0.05 -12.04 10.94
N TYR A 12 -0.76 -11.16 11.49
CA TYR A 12 -2.20 -11.36 11.58
C TYR A 12 -2.86 -11.08 10.23
N TYR A 13 -3.75 -11.99 9.80
CA TYR A 13 -4.50 -11.83 8.56
C TYR A 13 -5.97 -12.18 8.73
N GLU A 14 -6.78 -11.64 7.82
CA GLU A 14 -8.18 -12.03 7.65
C GLU A 14 -8.42 -12.42 6.19
N ALA A 15 -9.36 -13.34 5.98
CA ALA A 15 -9.71 -13.81 4.65
C ALA A 15 -11.23 -13.93 4.52
N ALA A 16 -11.76 -13.54 3.35
CA ALA A 16 -13.17 -13.64 3.01
C ALA A 16 -13.34 -14.02 1.53
N GLY A 17 -14.42 -14.71 1.22
CA GLY A 17 -14.73 -15.13 -0.14
C GLY A 17 -13.93 -16.34 -0.62
N THR A 18 -14.20 -16.71 -1.87
CA THR A 18 -13.56 -17.82 -2.58
C THR A 18 -13.19 -17.40 -4.00
N GLY A 19 -12.44 -18.22 -4.75
CA GLY A 19 -12.07 -17.93 -6.13
C GLY A 19 -10.64 -17.42 -6.27
N THR A 20 -10.39 -16.59 -7.29
CA THR A 20 -9.06 -16.05 -7.58
C THR A 20 -8.56 -15.20 -6.41
N PRO A 21 -7.32 -15.41 -5.96
CA PRO A 21 -6.81 -14.70 -4.77
C PRO A 21 -6.54 -13.22 -5.03
N MET A 22 -6.91 -12.40 -4.05
CA MET A 22 -6.61 -10.96 -3.99
C MET A 22 -6.04 -10.63 -2.62
N VAL A 23 -4.83 -10.03 -2.58
CA VAL A 23 -4.12 -9.71 -1.34
C VAL A 23 -4.03 -8.20 -1.19
N PHE A 24 -4.46 -7.67 -0.04
CA PHE A 24 -4.52 -6.25 0.28
C PHE A 24 -3.40 -5.84 1.24
N LEU A 25 -2.71 -4.76 0.90
CA LEU A 25 -1.56 -4.21 1.62
C LEU A 25 -1.88 -2.78 2.07
N HIS A 26 -1.97 -2.56 3.38
CA HIS A 26 -2.40 -1.28 3.94
C HIS A 26 -1.34 -0.16 3.82
N GLU A 27 -1.78 1.07 3.98
CA GLU A 27 -0.93 2.25 4.03
C GLU A 27 -0.28 2.43 5.43
N PHE A 28 0.67 3.37 5.55
CA PHE A 28 1.46 3.57 6.77
C PHE A 28 0.63 3.88 8.03
N SER A 29 -0.41 4.70 7.91
CA SER A 29 -1.25 5.08 9.06
C SER A 29 -2.53 4.23 9.18
N GLY A 30 -2.70 3.23 8.31
CA GLY A 30 -3.83 2.32 8.28
C GLY A 30 -3.46 0.91 8.72
N ASP A 31 -4.41 0.03 8.62
CA ASP A 31 -4.34 -1.38 8.96
C ASP A 31 -5.17 -2.21 7.96
N LEU A 32 -5.28 -3.51 8.19
CA LEU A 32 -6.05 -4.40 7.32
C LEU A 32 -7.53 -4.01 7.21
N TRP A 33 -8.11 -3.39 8.25
CA TRP A 33 -9.52 -2.96 8.25
C TRP A 33 -9.77 -1.73 7.37
N SER A 34 -8.71 -1.03 6.93
CA SER A 34 -8.83 0.03 5.90
C SER A 34 -9.36 -0.51 4.56
N TRP A 35 -9.40 -1.84 4.41
CA TRP A 35 -9.86 -2.54 3.21
C TRP A 35 -11.27 -3.13 3.34
N GLU A 36 -11.97 -2.87 4.44
CA GLU A 36 -13.28 -3.48 4.73
C GLU A 36 -14.26 -3.34 3.56
N LYS A 37 -14.40 -2.14 2.98
CA LYS A 37 -15.30 -1.90 1.85
C LYS A 37 -14.89 -2.68 0.60
N GLN A 38 -13.59 -2.77 0.32
CA GLN A 38 -13.06 -3.53 -0.80
C GLN A 38 -13.26 -5.03 -0.58
N ILE A 39 -13.01 -5.52 0.64
CA ILE A 39 -13.23 -6.93 0.99
C ILE A 39 -14.72 -7.29 0.84
N GLN A 40 -15.63 -6.48 1.37
CA GLN A 40 -17.08 -6.69 1.24
C GLN A 40 -17.53 -6.77 -0.24
N HIS A 41 -16.94 -5.93 -1.09
CA HIS A 41 -17.26 -5.90 -2.52
C HIS A 41 -16.66 -7.09 -3.28
N PHE A 42 -15.34 -7.28 -3.18
CA PHE A 42 -14.60 -8.26 -3.98
C PHE A 42 -14.73 -9.69 -3.50
N SER A 43 -15.05 -9.95 -2.21
CA SER A 43 -15.20 -11.32 -1.68
C SER A 43 -16.34 -12.10 -2.31
N ARG A 44 -17.23 -11.46 -3.06
CA ARG A 44 -18.27 -12.11 -3.86
C ARG A 44 -17.72 -12.93 -5.04
N ARG A 45 -16.50 -12.61 -5.50
CA ARG A 45 -15.87 -13.21 -6.69
C ARG A 45 -14.42 -13.65 -6.46
N TYR A 46 -13.76 -13.07 -5.45
CA TYR A 46 -12.35 -13.28 -5.16
C TYR A 46 -12.17 -13.82 -3.74
N ARG A 47 -11.11 -14.60 -3.55
CA ARG A 47 -10.63 -14.90 -2.20
C ARG A 47 -9.78 -13.72 -1.73
N CYS A 48 -10.40 -12.80 -1.01
CA CYS A 48 -9.76 -11.61 -0.44
C CYS A 48 -8.98 -11.97 0.81
N VAL A 49 -7.74 -11.49 0.91
CA VAL A 49 -6.87 -11.64 2.07
C VAL A 49 -6.28 -10.29 2.40
N ALA A 50 -6.47 -9.81 3.63
CA ALA A 50 -5.77 -8.63 4.14
C ALA A 50 -4.95 -9.02 5.37
N PHE A 51 -3.79 -8.41 5.55
CA PHE A 51 -2.97 -8.67 6.73
C PHE A 51 -2.33 -7.39 7.25
N ASN A 52 -2.06 -7.35 8.55
CA ASN A 52 -1.25 -6.29 9.15
C ASN A 52 0.24 -6.58 8.95
N ALA A 53 0.96 -5.61 8.43
CA ALA A 53 2.41 -5.70 8.31
C ALA A 53 3.06 -5.84 9.72
N ARG A 54 4.28 -6.35 9.77
CA ARG A 54 5.05 -6.34 11.02
C ARG A 54 5.19 -4.92 11.55
N GLY A 55 5.08 -4.76 12.86
CA GLY A 55 5.03 -3.46 13.51
C GLY A 55 3.62 -2.87 13.64
N TYR A 56 2.60 -3.56 13.15
CA TYR A 56 1.19 -3.14 13.23
C TYR A 56 0.35 -4.18 13.99
N PRO A 57 -0.02 -3.92 15.26
CA PRO A 57 -0.88 -4.83 15.99
C PRO A 57 -2.20 -5.15 15.24
N PRO A 58 -2.73 -6.39 15.34
CA PRO A 58 -2.28 -7.47 16.19
C PRO A 58 -1.13 -8.33 15.61
N SER A 59 -0.52 -7.96 14.47
CA SER A 59 0.77 -8.54 14.08
C SER A 59 1.85 -8.20 15.09
N ASP A 60 2.88 -9.04 15.19
CA ASP A 60 3.98 -8.81 16.12
C ASP A 60 4.71 -7.49 15.82
N VAL A 61 5.18 -6.85 16.89
CA VAL A 61 6.00 -5.65 16.88
C VAL A 61 7.38 -6.03 17.43
N PRO A 62 8.28 -6.58 16.60
CA PRO A 62 9.63 -6.94 17.07
C PRO A 62 10.41 -5.70 17.56
N ASP A 63 11.04 -5.78 18.73
CA ASP A 63 11.78 -4.66 19.34
C ASP A 63 13.03 -4.27 18.53
N SER A 64 13.69 -5.25 17.91
CA SER A 64 14.92 -4.99 17.18
C SER A 64 14.66 -4.41 15.79
N PRO A 65 15.29 -3.28 15.42
CA PRO A 65 15.20 -2.69 14.08
C PRO A 65 15.69 -3.63 12.97
N LYS A 66 16.47 -4.67 13.30
CA LYS A 66 16.95 -5.68 12.35
C LYS A 66 15.81 -6.50 11.72
N HIS A 67 14.66 -6.56 12.39
CA HIS A 67 13.48 -7.24 11.86
C HIS A 67 12.71 -6.43 10.83
N TYR A 68 13.11 -5.19 10.55
CA TYR A 68 12.42 -4.29 9.64
C TYR A 68 13.31 -3.93 8.45
N SER A 69 12.79 -4.03 7.26
CA SER A 69 13.35 -3.44 6.04
C SER A 69 12.30 -3.45 4.94
N HIS A 70 12.47 -2.61 3.93
CA HIS A 70 11.57 -2.64 2.77
C HIS A 70 11.60 -4.00 2.05
N LYS A 71 12.79 -4.61 1.91
CA LYS A 71 12.93 -5.96 1.37
C LYS A 71 12.11 -6.98 2.15
N ARG A 72 12.16 -6.93 3.49
CA ARG A 72 11.42 -7.83 4.36
C ARG A 72 9.90 -7.63 4.24
N ALA A 73 9.43 -6.39 4.14
CA ALA A 73 8.02 -6.12 3.90
C ALA A 73 7.52 -6.75 2.59
N VAL A 74 8.34 -6.75 1.55
CA VAL A 74 8.06 -7.44 0.29
C VAL A 74 8.09 -8.97 0.44
N ASP A 75 9.08 -9.49 1.16
CA ASP A 75 9.21 -10.93 1.43
C ASP A 75 8.05 -11.45 2.30
N ASP A 76 7.52 -10.65 3.24
CA ASP A 76 6.33 -10.98 4.04
C ASP A 76 5.10 -11.24 3.15
N VAL A 77 4.90 -10.45 2.10
CA VAL A 77 3.82 -10.71 1.12
C VAL A 77 4.01 -12.09 0.47
N ALA A 78 5.24 -12.43 0.09
CA ALA A 78 5.53 -13.73 -0.50
C ALA A 78 5.29 -14.88 0.49
N VAL A 79 5.57 -14.68 1.77
CA VAL A 79 5.28 -15.66 2.83
C VAL A 79 3.77 -15.85 2.98
N VAL A 80 2.99 -14.77 3.00
CA VAL A 80 1.51 -14.83 3.05
C VAL A 80 0.97 -15.63 1.87
N VAL A 81 1.39 -15.30 0.64
CA VAL A 81 0.93 -15.99 -0.57
C VAL A 81 1.26 -17.49 -0.54
N ARG A 82 2.49 -17.87 -0.09
CA ARG A 82 2.90 -19.28 0.01
C ARG A 82 2.15 -20.04 1.11
N HIS A 83 2.06 -19.44 2.32
CA HIS A 83 1.38 -20.06 3.46
C HIS A 83 -0.06 -20.41 3.14
N LEU A 84 -0.76 -19.52 2.47
CA LEU A 84 -2.16 -19.72 2.10
C LEU A 84 -2.35 -20.58 0.84
N LYS A 85 -1.24 -21.09 0.25
CA LYS A 85 -1.22 -21.93 -0.97
C LYS A 85 -1.96 -21.24 -2.13
N ILE A 86 -1.78 -19.91 -2.24
CA ILE A 86 -2.52 -19.09 -3.20
C ILE A 86 -1.97 -19.23 -4.63
N GLY A 87 -0.70 -19.58 -4.80
CA GLY A 87 -0.05 -19.65 -6.11
C GLY A 87 0.22 -18.27 -6.70
N LYS A 88 -0.71 -17.72 -7.47
CA LYS A 88 -0.71 -16.36 -8.02
C LYS A 88 -1.85 -15.54 -7.43
N ALA A 89 -1.62 -14.25 -7.15
CA ALA A 89 -2.62 -13.35 -6.60
C ALA A 89 -2.63 -11.98 -7.30
N HIS A 90 -3.77 -11.33 -7.32
CA HIS A 90 -3.87 -9.90 -7.53
C HIS A 90 -3.40 -9.20 -6.26
N ILE A 91 -2.44 -8.28 -6.36
CA ILE A 91 -1.90 -7.55 -5.22
C ILE A 91 -2.40 -6.11 -5.27
N VAL A 92 -3.13 -5.71 -4.25
CA VAL A 92 -3.73 -4.38 -4.12
C VAL A 92 -3.08 -3.68 -2.93
N GLY A 93 -2.46 -2.53 -3.16
CA GLY A 93 -1.80 -1.78 -2.11
C GLY A 93 -2.22 -0.31 -2.07
N CYS A 94 -2.14 0.31 -0.89
CA CYS A 94 -2.30 1.74 -0.71
C CYS A 94 -1.01 2.33 -0.15
N SER A 95 -0.52 3.44 -0.70
CA SER A 95 0.63 4.21 -0.21
C SER A 95 1.88 3.35 0.05
N MET A 96 2.23 3.09 1.30
CA MET A 96 3.30 2.17 1.69
C MET A 96 3.07 0.77 1.08
N GLY A 97 1.84 0.28 1.15
CA GLY A 97 1.44 -0.99 0.56
C GLY A 97 1.53 -1.00 -0.96
N SER A 98 1.27 0.12 -1.63
CA SER A 98 1.46 0.26 -3.09
C SER A 98 2.92 0.07 -3.49
N ARG A 99 3.84 0.66 -2.75
CA ARG A 99 5.26 0.47 -3.02
C ARG A 99 5.69 -0.97 -2.76
N THR A 100 5.19 -1.58 -1.70
CA THR A 100 5.41 -3.00 -1.42
C THR A 100 4.85 -3.89 -2.53
N ALA A 101 3.66 -3.57 -3.07
CA ALA A 101 3.05 -4.27 -4.20
C ALA A 101 3.91 -4.17 -5.48
N LEU A 102 4.41 -2.98 -5.80
CA LEU A 102 5.29 -2.77 -6.94
C LEU A 102 6.55 -3.64 -6.86
N ASP A 103 7.25 -3.54 -5.72
CA ASP A 103 8.50 -4.26 -5.53
C ASP A 103 8.26 -5.78 -5.40
N PHE A 104 7.09 -6.21 -4.92
CA PHE A 104 6.67 -7.61 -4.98
C PHE A 104 6.51 -8.08 -6.44
N GLY A 105 5.85 -7.32 -7.28
CA GLY A 105 5.68 -7.66 -8.70
C GLY A 105 7.02 -7.73 -9.46
N LEU A 106 7.99 -6.88 -9.11
CA LEU A 106 9.33 -6.91 -9.68
C LEU A 106 10.15 -8.09 -9.17
N ARG A 107 10.05 -8.42 -7.88
CA ARG A 107 10.86 -9.46 -7.24
C ARG A 107 10.27 -10.87 -7.40
N TYR A 108 8.95 -10.98 -7.36
CA TYR A 108 8.19 -12.24 -7.41
C TYR A 108 7.16 -12.26 -8.57
N PRO A 109 7.56 -11.97 -9.82
CA PRO A 109 6.60 -11.82 -10.93
C PRO A 109 5.76 -13.08 -11.20
N ARG A 110 6.27 -14.26 -10.82
CA ARG A 110 5.50 -15.52 -10.98
C ARG A 110 4.39 -15.68 -9.96
N MET A 111 4.40 -14.89 -8.87
CA MET A 111 3.39 -14.92 -7.80
C MET A 111 2.38 -13.77 -7.92
N ALA A 112 2.60 -12.82 -8.83
CA ALA A 112 1.69 -11.70 -9.09
C ALA A 112 0.88 -11.92 -10.37
N SER A 113 -0.45 -11.94 -10.28
CA SER A 113 -1.36 -11.89 -11.44
C SER A 113 -1.49 -10.49 -11.98
N SER A 114 -1.66 -9.51 -11.10
CA SER A 114 -1.65 -8.09 -11.38
C SER A 114 -1.32 -7.28 -10.12
N LEU A 115 -1.04 -5.99 -10.32
CA LEU A 115 -0.81 -5.01 -9.25
C LEU A 115 -1.82 -3.88 -9.36
N THR A 116 -2.46 -3.51 -8.26
CA THR A 116 -3.21 -2.26 -8.13
C THR A 116 -2.53 -1.41 -7.07
N MET A 117 -2.09 -0.22 -7.44
CA MET A 117 -1.27 0.66 -6.61
C MET A 117 -2.00 1.99 -6.40
N ILE A 118 -2.49 2.23 -5.19
CA ILE A 118 -3.30 3.39 -4.83
C ILE A 118 -2.43 4.39 -4.07
N GLY A 119 -2.39 5.64 -4.49
CA GLY A 119 -1.65 6.70 -3.80
C GLY A 119 -0.15 6.40 -3.63
N ILE A 120 0.48 5.82 -4.65
CA ILE A 120 1.89 5.41 -4.56
C ILE A 120 2.82 6.61 -4.47
N GLY A 121 3.58 6.71 -3.36
CA GLY A 121 4.58 7.74 -3.19
C GLY A 121 5.95 7.35 -3.74
N SER A 122 6.73 8.35 -4.14
CA SER A 122 8.07 8.20 -4.73
C SER A 122 9.08 7.52 -3.80
N GLY A 123 8.88 7.62 -2.45
CA GLY A 123 9.84 7.15 -1.43
C GLY A 123 10.95 8.14 -1.29
N GLY A 124 11.37 8.94 -1.93
CA GLY A 124 12.45 9.93 -1.89
C GLY A 124 12.85 10.29 -3.29
N ASP A 125 12.56 11.52 -3.67
CA ASP A 125 13.08 12.07 -4.90
C ASP A 125 14.60 12.23 -4.73
N PRO A 126 15.44 11.75 -5.65
CA PRO A 126 16.88 11.98 -5.60
C PRO A 126 17.23 13.47 -5.51
N ARG A 127 16.39 14.35 -6.08
CA ARG A 127 16.55 15.81 -6.03
C ARG A 127 16.31 16.39 -4.63
N ASP A 128 15.55 15.67 -3.79
CA ASP A 128 15.15 16.12 -2.45
C ASP A 128 15.25 15.04 -1.37
N LEU A 129 16.17 14.10 -1.54
CA LEU A 129 16.37 12.98 -0.62
C LEU A 129 16.70 13.45 0.81
N ALA A 130 17.43 14.56 0.94
CA ALA A 130 17.80 15.13 2.24
C ALA A 130 16.55 15.59 3.00
N THR A 131 15.64 16.29 2.35
CA THR A 131 14.36 16.74 2.94
C THR A 131 13.47 15.53 3.29
N PHE A 132 13.39 14.54 2.42
CA PHE A 132 12.66 13.31 2.71
C PHE A 132 13.16 12.62 3.99
N LYS A 133 14.48 12.50 4.17
CA LYS A 133 15.10 11.91 5.37
C LYS A 133 14.85 12.77 6.61
N ARG A 134 15.01 14.11 6.51
CA ARG A 134 14.70 15.02 7.62
C ARG A 134 13.24 14.90 8.07
N ASN A 135 12.30 14.83 7.13
CA ASN A 135 10.88 14.68 7.43
C ASN A 135 10.58 13.34 8.09
N ALA A 136 11.25 12.26 7.67
CA ALA A 136 11.13 10.96 8.31
C ALA A 136 11.60 11.02 9.78
N GLU A 137 12.78 11.60 10.06
CA GLU A 137 13.29 11.74 11.42
C GLU A 137 12.45 12.71 12.26
N ALA A 138 11.92 13.80 11.68
CA ALA A 138 11.01 14.71 12.37
C ALA A 138 9.69 13.98 12.77
N ARG A 139 9.21 13.07 11.92
CA ARG A 139 8.06 12.22 12.24
C ARG A 139 8.39 11.28 13.39
N VAL A 140 9.55 10.64 13.36
CA VAL A 140 9.99 9.74 14.43
C VAL A 140 10.06 10.48 15.76
N ARG A 141 10.70 11.66 15.81
CA ARG A 141 10.74 12.45 17.04
C ARG A 141 9.35 12.74 17.61
N ARG A 142 8.37 13.05 16.74
CA ARG A 142 6.98 13.25 17.20
C ARG A 142 6.38 12.01 17.84
N TYR A 143 6.71 10.79 17.37
CA TYR A 143 6.28 9.56 18.03
C TYR A 143 6.98 9.36 19.36
N GLU A 144 8.31 9.62 19.43
CA GLU A 144 9.12 9.43 20.63
C GLU A 144 8.77 10.45 21.74
N GLU A 145 8.47 11.70 21.39
CA GLU A 145 8.19 12.80 22.33
C GLU A 145 6.71 12.92 22.72
N GLY A 146 5.79 12.74 21.76
CA GLY A 146 4.36 13.01 21.97
C GLY A 146 3.44 11.83 21.63
N GLY A 147 3.99 10.69 21.26
CA GLY A 147 3.24 9.48 20.93
C GLY A 147 2.30 9.64 19.74
N LEU A 148 1.34 8.73 19.64
CA LEU A 148 0.34 8.72 18.55
C LEU A 148 -0.56 9.97 18.55
N ALA A 149 -0.87 10.51 19.73
CA ALA A 149 -1.76 11.66 19.85
C ALA A 149 -1.18 12.90 19.16
N GLU A 150 0.12 13.15 19.31
CA GLU A 150 0.79 14.28 18.68
C GLU A 150 0.84 14.13 17.16
N VAL A 151 1.16 12.92 16.68
CA VAL A 151 1.16 12.65 15.23
C VAL A 151 -0.23 12.75 14.63
N LEU A 152 -1.27 12.31 15.36
CA LEU A 152 -2.67 12.40 14.91
C LEU A 152 -3.11 13.85 14.72
N LYS A 153 -2.65 14.82 15.54
CA LYS A 153 -2.95 16.25 15.32
C LYS A 153 -2.51 16.71 13.93
N GLY A 154 -1.32 16.28 13.49
CA GLY A 154 -0.82 16.57 12.14
C GLY A 154 -1.62 15.84 11.05
N LEU A 155 -1.96 14.57 11.28
CA LEU A 155 -2.77 13.76 10.36
C LEU A 155 -4.15 14.37 10.09
N ARG A 156 -4.80 14.90 11.14
CA ARG A 156 -6.11 15.56 11.05
C ARG A 156 -6.09 16.86 10.23
N LYS A 157 -4.93 17.45 10.02
CA LYS A 157 -4.71 18.70 9.26
C LYS A 157 -4.04 18.46 7.90
N ALA A 158 -3.70 17.22 7.57
CA ALA A 158 -2.99 16.91 6.35
C ALA A 158 -3.87 17.14 5.11
N ASP A 159 -3.39 17.97 4.17
CA ASP A 159 -4.15 18.38 2.98
C ASP A 159 -4.60 17.17 2.16
N ASN A 160 -3.75 16.18 1.99
CA ASN A 160 -4.06 14.97 1.23
C ASN A 160 -5.06 14.01 1.93
N ARG A 161 -5.62 14.38 3.09
CA ARG A 161 -6.69 13.66 3.80
C ARG A 161 -7.95 14.50 4.01
N ILE A 162 -7.92 15.75 3.58
CA ILE A 162 -9.03 16.67 3.81
C ILE A 162 -10.29 16.23 3.07
N GLN A 163 -10.15 15.59 1.91
CA GLN A 163 -11.29 15.09 1.13
C GLN A 163 -11.99 13.93 1.82
N LEU A 164 -11.26 13.00 2.44
CA LEU A 164 -11.87 11.95 3.25
C LEU A 164 -12.73 12.56 4.37
N LYS A 165 -12.17 13.56 5.08
CA LYS A 165 -12.88 14.26 6.15
C LYS A 165 -14.15 14.97 5.65
N ARG A 166 -14.11 15.59 4.46
CA ARG A 166 -15.25 16.31 3.86
C ARG A 166 -16.32 15.35 3.33
N LYS A 167 -15.92 14.32 2.60
CA LYS A 167 -16.85 13.38 1.96
C LYS A 167 -17.44 12.37 2.93
N ASN A 168 -16.64 11.88 3.88
CA ASN A 168 -17.07 10.87 4.84
C ASN A 168 -16.44 11.12 6.22
N PRO A 169 -16.99 12.09 7.01
CA PRO A 169 -16.47 12.42 8.35
C PRO A 169 -16.41 11.20 9.28
N ARG A 170 -17.39 10.30 9.18
CA ARG A 170 -17.44 9.08 10.00
C ARG A 170 -16.27 8.15 9.68
N ALA A 171 -16.01 7.88 8.41
CA ALA A 171 -14.87 7.07 8.00
C ALA A 171 -13.53 7.72 8.39
N PHE A 172 -13.46 9.05 8.37
CA PHE A 172 -12.28 9.78 8.82
C PHE A 172 -12.06 9.61 10.34
N GLU A 173 -13.11 9.71 11.16
CA GLU A 173 -12.98 9.49 12.61
C GLU A 173 -12.68 8.01 12.93
N ASP A 174 -13.23 7.06 12.19
CA ASP A 174 -12.88 5.65 12.32
C ASP A 174 -11.40 5.41 11.97
N PHE A 175 -10.90 6.02 10.91
CA PHE A 175 -9.48 6.00 10.57
C PHE A 175 -8.60 6.58 11.69
N CYS A 176 -8.97 7.73 12.26
CA CYS A 176 -8.25 8.34 13.36
C CYS A 176 -8.25 7.47 14.62
N ARG A 177 -9.38 6.83 14.95
CA ARG A 177 -9.51 5.92 16.09
C ARG A 177 -8.65 4.68 15.92
N ARG A 178 -8.60 4.08 14.71
CA ARG A 178 -7.74 2.94 14.41
C ARG A 178 -6.26 3.31 14.45
N PHE A 179 -5.91 4.49 13.96
CA PHE A 179 -4.54 4.99 14.07
C PHE A 179 -4.03 5.00 15.52
N MET A 180 -4.89 5.34 16.49
CA MET A 180 -4.56 5.33 17.92
C MET A 180 -4.37 3.92 18.53
N GLN A 181 -4.62 2.86 17.75
CA GLN A 181 -4.40 1.46 18.17
C GLN A 181 -3.04 0.91 17.68
N HIS A 182 -2.28 1.68 16.92
CA HIS A 182 -0.96 1.28 16.46
C HIS A 182 0.08 1.29 17.59
N SER A 183 1.21 0.63 17.36
CA SER A 183 2.38 0.73 18.21
C SER A 183 3.23 1.93 17.78
N PRO A 184 3.51 2.90 18.67
CA PRO A 184 4.47 3.97 18.36
C PRO A 184 5.83 3.43 17.94
N GLU A 185 6.34 2.41 18.65
CA GLU A 185 7.62 1.75 18.38
C GLU A 185 7.62 1.08 17.00
N GLY A 186 6.55 0.34 16.70
CA GLY A 186 6.37 -0.26 15.36
C GLY A 186 6.42 0.79 14.26
N LEU A 187 5.71 1.91 14.42
CA LEU A 187 5.70 3.01 13.45
C LEU A 187 7.06 3.71 13.34
N VAL A 188 7.82 3.83 14.43
CA VAL A 188 9.21 4.32 14.43
C VAL A 188 10.10 3.40 13.60
N HIS A 189 10.06 2.08 13.85
CA HIS A 189 10.84 1.11 13.09
C HIS A 189 10.45 1.11 11.60
N VAL A 190 9.16 1.12 11.28
CA VAL A 190 8.70 1.17 9.89
C VAL A 190 9.14 2.47 9.20
N THR A 191 9.06 3.61 9.89
CA THR A 191 9.52 4.89 9.33
C THR A 191 11.01 4.83 9.01
N ARG A 192 11.86 4.45 9.98
CA ARG A 192 13.33 4.46 9.83
C ARG A 192 13.86 3.38 8.91
N GLN A 193 13.34 2.14 9.02
CA GLN A 193 13.95 0.99 8.36
C GLN A 193 13.26 0.60 7.05
N VAL A 194 11.95 0.89 6.91
CA VAL A 194 11.20 0.54 5.71
C VAL A 194 11.07 1.75 4.79
N MET A 195 10.48 2.86 5.27
CA MET A 195 10.15 3.99 4.41
C MET A 195 11.37 4.85 4.06
N ALA A 196 12.19 5.23 5.05
CA ALA A 196 13.31 6.14 4.82
C ALA A 196 14.49 5.50 4.07
N ARG A 197 14.59 4.17 4.07
CA ARG A 197 15.68 3.43 3.42
C ARG A 197 15.32 2.79 2.10
N ARG A 198 14.07 2.85 1.67
CA ARG A 198 13.68 2.29 0.37
C ARG A 198 14.29 3.09 -0.78
N PRO A 199 14.69 2.43 -1.89
CA PRO A 199 15.19 3.11 -3.07
C PRO A 199 14.19 4.10 -3.64
N SER A 200 14.66 5.15 -4.29
CA SER A 200 13.78 6.06 -5.02
C SER A 200 13.08 5.35 -6.18
N LEU A 201 11.81 5.67 -6.37
CA LEU A 201 11.03 5.19 -7.51
C LEU A 201 11.65 5.65 -8.84
N PHE A 202 12.13 6.89 -8.89
CA PHE A 202 12.71 7.51 -10.09
C PHE A 202 14.01 6.85 -10.56
N GLY A 203 14.69 6.10 -9.70
CA GLY A 203 15.85 5.29 -10.08
C GLY A 203 15.51 3.94 -10.72
N MET A 204 14.22 3.58 -10.85
CA MET A 204 13.79 2.23 -11.23
C MET A 204 13.42 2.08 -12.71
N THR A 205 13.71 3.05 -13.57
CA THR A 205 13.29 3.09 -14.99
C THR A 205 13.57 1.79 -15.74
N LYS A 206 14.78 1.21 -15.59
CA LYS A 206 15.14 -0.06 -16.25
C LYS A 206 14.27 -1.23 -15.80
N ALA A 207 14.06 -1.36 -14.49
CA ALA A 207 13.23 -2.44 -13.92
C ALA A 207 11.76 -2.29 -14.32
N LEU A 208 11.23 -1.06 -14.29
CA LEU A 208 9.86 -0.75 -14.72
C LEU A 208 9.64 -1.02 -16.21
N GLY A 209 10.61 -0.65 -17.05
CA GLY A 209 10.58 -0.93 -18.49
C GLY A 209 10.59 -2.42 -18.85
N ALA A 210 11.17 -3.25 -17.97
CA ALA A 210 11.23 -4.71 -18.14
C ALA A 210 10.04 -5.44 -17.48
N MET A 211 9.24 -4.77 -16.65
CA MET A 211 8.12 -5.38 -15.92
C MET A 211 7.05 -5.89 -16.88
N LYS A 212 6.61 -7.13 -16.68
CA LYS A 212 5.56 -7.78 -17.48
C LYS A 212 4.23 -7.95 -16.72
N VAL A 213 4.27 -7.81 -15.40
CA VAL A 213 3.07 -7.94 -14.57
C VAL A 213 2.14 -6.78 -14.88
N PRO A 214 0.86 -7.04 -15.24
CA PRO A 214 -0.14 -6.00 -15.46
C PRO A 214 -0.27 -5.12 -14.21
N ALA A 215 -0.31 -3.81 -14.39
CA ALA A 215 -0.38 -2.90 -13.27
C ALA A 215 -1.30 -1.70 -13.54
N LEU A 216 -2.12 -1.36 -12.55
CA LEU A 216 -2.96 -0.17 -12.49
C LEU A 216 -2.47 0.72 -11.34
N VAL A 217 -2.15 1.96 -11.63
CA VAL A 217 -1.94 3.02 -10.64
C VAL A 217 -3.22 3.84 -10.54
N VAL A 218 -3.70 4.08 -9.33
CA VAL A 218 -4.85 4.95 -9.05
C VAL A 218 -4.41 6.03 -8.07
N VAL A 219 -4.59 7.28 -8.42
CA VAL A 219 -4.22 8.43 -7.58
C VAL A 219 -5.35 9.44 -7.52
N GLY A 220 -5.52 10.09 -6.38
CA GLY A 220 -6.36 11.29 -6.29
C GLY A 220 -5.62 12.50 -6.86
N ASP A 221 -6.33 13.40 -7.53
CA ASP A 221 -5.76 14.60 -8.15
C ASP A 221 -5.21 15.61 -7.12
N GLU A 222 -5.70 15.56 -5.88
CA GLU A 222 -5.23 16.38 -4.76
C GLU A 222 -4.05 15.74 -3.97
N ASP A 223 -3.57 14.57 -4.39
CA ASP A 223 -2.36 13.94 -3.85
C ASP A 223 -1.17 14.16 -4.80
N GLY A 224 -0.68 15.41 -4.87
CA GLY A 224 0.29 15.85 -5.87
C GLY A 224 1.55 14.98 -5.98
N GLY A 225 2.10 14.52 -4.87
CA GLY A 225 3.25 13.61 -4.87
C GLY A 225 2.95 12.23 -5.47
N ALA A 226 1.73 11.73 -5.28
CA ALA A 226 1.31 10.49 -5.90
C ALA A 226 0.97 10.66 -7.39
N VAL A 227 0.43 11.82 -7.79
CA VAL A 227 0.20 12.16 -9.21
C VAL A 227 1.53 12.16 -9.98
N GLU A 228 2.56 12.83 -9.46
CA GLU A 228 3.90 12.85 -10.08
C GLU A 228 4.48 11.44 -10.20
N SER A 229 4.39 10.66 -9.11
CA SER A 229 4.85 9.28 -9.08
C SER A 229 4.09 8.39 -10.07
N GLY A 230 2.77 8.56 -10.17
CA GLY A 230 1.90 7.83 -11.09
C GLY A 230 2.23 8.12 -12.56
N LEU A 231 2.46 9.39 -12.89
CA LEU A 231 2.88 9.80 -14.24
C LEU A 231 4.23 9.19 -14.61
N PHE A 232 5.21 9.24 -13.70
CA PHE A 232 6.51 8.61 -13.90
C PHE A 232 6.38 7.10 -14.15
N LEU A 233 5.64 6.40 -13.30
CA LEU A 233 5.41 4.96 -13.45
C LEU A 233 4.77 4.60 -14.78
N LYS A 234 3.74 5.34 -15.18
CA LYS A 234 3.07 5.15 -16.47
C LYS A 234 4.01 5.40 -17.64
N GLN A 235 4.91 6.38 -17.54
CA GLN A 235 5.90 6.66 -18.59
C GLN A 235 6.98 5.58 -18.65
N ALA A 236 7.54 5.18 -17.51
CA ALA A 236 8.64 4.23 -17.41
C ALA A 236 8.24 2.77 -17.69
N GLY A 237 7.00 2.37 -17.35
CA GLY A 237 6.53 0.98 -17.43
C GLY A 237 5.43 0.76 -18.48
N PRO A 238 5.71 0.07 -19.61
CA PRO A 238 4.67 -0.26 -20.60
C PRO A 238 3.49 -1.07 -20.02
N ALA A 239 3.78 -1.89 -19.01
CA ALA A 239 2.79 -2.70 -18.30
C ALA A 239 1.92 -1.90 -17.30
N ILE A 240 2.11 -0.58 -17.17
CA ILE A 240 1.45 0.24 -16.17
C ILE A 240 0.42 1.17 -16.81
N ARG A 241 -0.80 1.15 -16.28
CA ARG A 241 -1.86 2.11 -16.58
C ARG A 241 -2.02 3.09 -15.40
N LEU A 242 -2.53 4.27 -15.67
CA LEU A 242 -2.79 5.31 -14.68
C LEU A 242 -4.24 5.78 -14.78
N SER A 243 -4.90 5.86 -13.63
CA SER A 243 -6.17 6.53 -13.44
C SER A 243 -5.99 7.65 -12.41
N VAL A 244 -6.48 8.85 -12.71
CA VAL A 244 -6.51 9.99 -11.80
C VAL A 244 -7.96 10.23 -11.41
N VAL A 245 -8.24 10.28 -10.11
CA VAL A 245 -9.59 10.42 -9.55
C VAL A 245 -9.79 11.87 -9.10
N PRO A 246 -10.79 12.59 -9.66
CA PRO A 246 -10.98 14.01 -9.37
C PRO A 246 -11.47 14.25 -7.94
N ALA A 247 -11.14 15.41 -7.38
CA ALA A 247 -11.51 15.89 -6.05
C ALA A 247 -11.21 14.88 -4.94
N THR A 248 -10.08 14.16 -5.05
CA THR A 248 -9.73 13.02 -4.18
C THR A 248 -8.30 13.16 -3.69
N GLY A 249 -8.08 12.87 -2.42
CA GLY A 249 -6.76 12.89 -1.80
C GLY A 249 -6.06 11.53 -1.83
N HIS A 250 -5.36 11.23 -0.74
CA HIS A 250 -4.45 10.08 -0.66
C HIS A 250 -5.13 8.71 -0.51
N LEU A 251 -6.30 8.68 0.14
CA LEU A 251 -6.98 7.45 0.55
C LEU A 251 -8.16 7.13 -0.38
N VAL A 252 -7.90 6.99 -1.68
CA VAL A 252 -8.93 6.72 -2.69
C VAL A 252 -9.83 5.53 -2.30
N ASN A 253 -9.27 4.51 -1.65
CA ASN A 253 -10.02 3.35 -1.16
C ASN A 253 -11.06 3.68 -0.08
N LEU A 254 -10.87 4.74 0.67
CA LEU A 254 -11.81 5.23 1.69
C LEU A 254 -12.66 6.39 1.19
N GLU A 255 -12.10 7.23 0.31
CA GLU A 255 -12.74 8.45 -0.21
C GLU A 255 -13.73 8.17 -1.32
N GLU A 256 -13.34 7.30 -2.27
CA GLU A 256 -14.11 6.94 -3.47
C GLU A 256 -14.18 5.41 -3.68
N PRO A 257 -14.69 4.65 -2.68
CA PRO A 257 -14.66 3.20 -2.76
C PRO A 257 -15.39 2.64 -3.98
N ASP A 258 -16.54 3.19 -4.35
CA ASP A 258 -17.33 2.66 -5.47
C ASP A 258 -16.68 2.94 -6.84
N LEU A 259 -16.04 4.11 -6.99
CA LEU A 259 -15.26 4.41 -8.19
C LEU A 259 -14.03 3.50 -8.27
N LEU A 260 -13.33 3.31 -7.14
CA LEU A 260 -12.20 2.39 -7.08
C LEU A 260 -12.61 0.97 -7.44
N HIS A 261 -13.77 0.49 -6.94
CA HIS A 261 -14.27 -0.85 -7.27
C HIS A 261 -14.43 -1.00 -8.78
N ARG A 262 -15.09 -0.06 -9.47
CA ARG A 262 -15.25 -0.09 -10.93
C ARG A 262 -13.92 -0.10 -11.67
N LEU A 263 -12.99 0.79 -11.31
CA LEU A 263 -11.67 0.86 -11.96
C LEU A 263 -10.89 -0.46 -11.81
N VAL A 264 -10.97 -1.06 -10.64
CA VAL A 264 -10.30 -2.35 -10.36
C VAL A 264 -11.00 -3.49 -11.08
N GLU A 265 -12.34 -3.55 -11.09
CA GLU A 265 -13.11 -4.58 -11.81
C GLU A 265 -12.82 -4.56 -13.30
N ASP A 266 -12.83 -3.40 -13.94
CA ASP A 266 -12.52 -3.24 -15.35
C ASP A 266 -11.11 -3.72 -15.68
N PHE A 267 -10.13 -3.30 -14.86
CA PHE A 267 -8.75 -3.74 -15.00
C PHE A 267 -8.59 -5.25 -14.82
N LEU A 268 -9.17 -5.83 -13.77
CA LEU A 268 -9.10 -7.26 -13.51
C LEU A 268 -9.84 -8.06 -14.59
N GLY A 269 -10.95 -7.55 -15.09
CA GLY A 269 -11.69 -8.15 -16.19
C GLY A 269 -10.83 -8.32 -17.46
N GLU A 270 -10.00 -7.33 -17.80
CA GLU A 270 -9.04 -7.44 -18.90
C GLU A 270 -7.92 -8.45 -18.61
N VAL A 271 -7.41 -8.46 -17.35
CA VAL A 271 -6.33 -9.38 -16.94
C VAL A 271 -6.81 -10.83 -16.94
N ASP A 272 -7.93 -11.12 -16.29
CA ASP A 272 -8.47 -12.47 -16.10
C ASP A 272 -8.96 -13.08 -17.41
N SER A 273 -9.53 -12.26 -18.30
CA SER A 273 -9.91 -12.66 -19.67
C SER A 273 -8.72 -12.74 -20.63
N LYS A 274 -7.50 -12.45 -20.18
CA LYS A 274 -6.27 -12.41 -21.00
C LYS A 274 -6.32 -11.41 -22.15
N LYS A 275 -7.17 -10.40 -22.06
CA LYS A 275 -7.30 -9.31 -23.05
C LYS A 275 -6.31 -8.17 -22.78
N TRP A 276 -5.84 -8.04 -21.55
CA TRP A 276 -4.90 -6.98 -21.19
C TRP A 276 -3.61 -7.05 -22.01
N ARG A 277 -3.13 -5.91 -22.49
CA ARG A 277 -1.89 -5.78 -23.27
C ARG A 277 -1.06 -4.62 -22.76
N PRO A 278 0.28 -4.76 -22.68
CA PRO A 278 1.15 -3.62 -22.43
C PRO A 278 0.99 -2.61 -23.56
N ARG A 279 1.30 -1.34 -23.26
CA ARG A 279 1.35 -0.31 -24.31
C ARG A 279 2.51 -0.62 -25.27
N SER A 280 2.29 -0.35 -26.57
CA SER A 280 3.41 -0.24 -27.51
C SER A 280 4.36 0.88 -27.03
N LYS A 281 5.63 0.67 -27.22
CA LYS A 281 6.64 1.70 -26.92
C LYS A 281 6.53 2.87 -27.86
#